data_2294fac87d41865d2f7507badf339aa5
#
_entry.id   2294fac87d41865d2f7507badf339aa5
#
_cell.length_a   1.000
_cell.length_b   1.000
_cell.length_c   1.000
_cell.angle_alpha   90.00
_cell.angle_beta   90.00
_cell.angle_gamma   90.00
#
_symmetry.space_group_name_H-M   'P 1'
#
loop_
_entity.id
_entity.type
_entity.pdbx_description
1 polymer ?
#
loop_
_entity_poly.entity_id
_entity_poly.type
_entity_poly.pdbx_seq_one_letter_code
_entity_poly.pdbx_strand_id
1 'polypeptide(L)'
;MKKILTVVLSGIIALASLGGCGSQNETAPEVPGQDAEIALLNTCESSVYSLAATDSLGRTFSKVSGVNPEKYVGLFYFLWQGQEPTKQTAIYDNTELLSRIGDEFWDGTEIFDSMPNQYHYWGEPLFGYYNSQDPWVMARHMEMLTFAGIDFFVFDTTNQFIYRQVWSVLFPIMEKFQKQGFAVPKIVFYTNTDSAVRTKELYDSLYSPGLYEDLWFKPNGKPIIICGEKSKLSSKIQNFFDFRSSQWPGMAKKDDGFPWIDFNRNQEVYSKGGAKGGSIMSVSVSQHPGWPFSDSVQYKDLDNGSGTYYNANWGRGYSTATGTNDISRVNEGSNFQEQWNNALQKDPSTVFVTGWNEWIAVKFYEDITVTTGVSQRPNIPNRRVFFVDTVNEEFSRDIEPMKGGYGDNYYLQLIENIRKYKGLTDGENVKGQKLTIDVNGSVSQWEQITDSFRDFTGDAIERNFNNSAGTYAYTDNSNRNDIAEIRLCHDDENVYVLVSTLDKITEYNAGDKGWMNLLIGVDGSKDKSFEGYNFVVNRNPSGNMTSIEQSLGGYAFKNIGEVKYSVKGKYIQFAIPKKLLGITDGVSLKIKVTDNITKPDDIMDYYVSGDSAPIGRLSYTWSI
;
A
#
# COMPACT_ATOMS: atom_id res chain seq x y z
N MET A 1 -16.86 -47.78 31.63
CA MET A 1 -17.32 -48.89 30.78
C MET A 1 -17.40 -48.44 29.34
N LYS A 2 -16.90 -49.28 28.46
CA LYS A 2 -16.85 -49.25 26.99
C LYS A 2 -15.78 -48.37 26.31
N LYS A 3 -14.79 -49.13 25.83
CA LYS A 3 -13.70 -48.85 24.91
C LYS A 3 -14.25 -48.55 23.52
N ILE A 4 -13.58 -47.64 22.80
CA ILE A 4 -13.65 -47.57 21.35
C ILE A 4 -12.25 -47.60 20.76
N LEU A 5 -12.13 -48.34 19.74
CA LEU A 5 -11.04 -48.99 19.06
C LEU A 5 -10.28 -48.04 18.13
N THR A 6 -8.96 -48.06 18.22
CA THR A 6 -8.03 -47.44 17.28
C THR A 6 -7.74 -48.47 16.17
N VAL A 7 -7.90 -48.05 14.90
CA VAL A 7 -7.42 -48.82 13.75
C VAL A 7 -6.21 -48.12 13.16
N VAL A 8 -5.05 -48.75 13.27
CA VAL A 8 -3.81 -48.41 12.60
C VAL A 8 -3.73 -49.23 11.32
N LEU A 9 -3.57 -48.62 10.18
CA LEU A 9 -3.24 -49.30 8.93
C LEU A 9 -1.81 -48.99 8.54
N SER A 10 -0.95 -50.00 8.71
CA SER A 10 0.46 -49.99 8.27
C SER A 10 0.51 -50.52 6.83
N GLY A 11 1.03 -49.75 5.91
CA GLY A 11 1.33 -50.20 4.54
C GLY A 11 2.83 -50.37 4.36
N ILE A 12 3.21 -51.56 3.97
CA ILE A 12 4.56 -52.08 3.81
C ILE A 12 5.19 -51.56 2.51
N ILE A 13 6.41 -51.04 2.63
CA ILE A 13 7.31 -50.72 1.50
C ILE A 13 8.04 -52.02 1.12
N ALA A 14 7.96 -52.43 -0.14
CA ALA A 14 8.82 -53.45 -0.72
C ALA A 14 9.83 -52.80 -1.68
N LEU A 15 11.11 -52.82 -1.32
CA LEU A 15 12.22 -52.59 -2.24
C LEU A 15 12.41 -53.80 -3.17
N ALA A 16 12.52 -53.51 -4.45
CA ALA A 16 13.19 -54.41 -5.38
C ALA A 16 14.13 -53.60 -6.28
N SER A 17 15.39 -53.86 -6.12
CA SER A 17 16.47 -53.40 -7.00
C SER A 17 16.65 -54.38 -8.14
N LEU A 18 16.91 -53.92 -9.38
CA LEU A 18 17.99 -54.34 -10.29
C LEU A 18 17.75 -53.86 -11.73
N GLY A 19 18.67 -53.08 -12.20
CA GLY A 19 19.44 -53.39 -13.42
C GLY A 19 18.99 -52.79 -14.75
N GLY A 20 19.66 -51.74 -15.19
CA GLY A 20 20.28 -51.76 -16.50
C GLY A 20 19.60 -51.05 -17.67
N CYS A 21 20.20 -49.94 -18.11
CA CYS A 21 20.36 -49.45 -19.48
C CYS A 21 19.12 -49.10 -20.35
N GLY A 22 19.08 -47.87 -20.78
CA GLY A 22 18.36 -47.45 -21.97
C GLY A 22 17.69 -46.09 -21.81
N SER A 23 18.43 -45.02 -22.09
CA SER A 23 17.86 -43.69 -22.24
C SER A 23 16.92 -43.63 -23.46
N GLN A 24 15.66 -43.57 -23.25
CA GLN A 24 14.73 -42.92 -24.15
C GLN A 24 13.85 -41.97 -23.29
N ASN A 25 14.00 -40.70 -23.57
CA ASN A 25 13.03 -39.69 -23.13
C ASN A 25 11.70 -40.00 -23.81
N GLU A 26 10.85 -40.76 -23.16
CA GLU A 26 9.43 -40.78 -23.51
C GLU A 26 8.82 -39.46 -22.99
N THR A 27 8.68 -38.49 -23.86
CA THR A 27 7.75 -37.38 -23.68
C THR A 27 6.36 -37.96 -23.50
N ALA A 28 5.71 -37.63 -22.39
CA ALA A 28 4.30 -38.01 -22.18
C ALA A 28 3.48 -37.58 -23.41
N PRO A 29 2.48 -38.39 -23.86
CA PRO A 29 1.69 -38.03 -25.01
C PRO A 29 0.99 -36.70 -24.78
N GLU A 30 1.26 -35.71 -25.65
CA GLU A 30 0.53 -34.46 -25.69
C GLU A 30 -0.97 -34.76 -25.85
N VAL A 31 -1.79 -34.34 -24.89
CA VAL A 31 -3.23 -34.34 -25.01
C VAL A 31 -3.59 -33.30 -26.06
N PRO A 32 -4.18 -33.66 -27.22
CA PRO A 32 -4.50 -32.68 -28.25
C PRO A 32 -5.49 -31.66 -27.70
N GLY A 33 -5.06 -30.39 -27.55
CA GLY A 33 -5.91 -29.26 -27.17
C GLY A 33 -5.54 -28.53 -25.87
N GLN A 34 -4.53 -28.95 -25.10
CA GLN A 34 -3.94 -28.13 -24.04
C GLN A 34 -2.72 -27.40 -24.62
N ASP A 35 -2.83 -26.07 -24.76
CA ASP A 35 -1.64 -25.25 -24.98
C ASP A 35 -0.69 -25.42 -23.76
N ALA A 36 0.61 -25.55 -24.02
CA ALA A 36 1.62 -25.62 -22.96
C ALA A 36 1.52 -24.37 -22.09
N GLU A 37 1.54 -24.55 -20.77
CA GLU A 37 1.60 -23.41 -19.84
C GLU A 37 2.92 -22.66 -20.01
N ILE A 38 2.85 -21.35 -20.18
CA ILE A 38 4.01 -20.47 -20.19
C ILE A 38 4.40 -20.18 -18.74
N ALA A 39 5.69 -20.35 -18.40
CA ALA A 39 6.18 -19.93 -17.08
C ALA A 39 6.09 -18.41 -16.93
N LEU A 40 5.60 -17.94 -15.78
CA LEU A 40 5.65 -16.53 -15.42
C LEU A 40 7.12 -16.07 -15.31
N LEU A 41 7.43 -14.87 -15.77
CA LEU A 41 8.78 -14.32 -15.65
C LEU A 41 9.03 -13.87 -14.20
N ASN A 42 10.24 -14.12 -13.69
CA ASN A 42 10.57 -13.80 -12.28
C ASN A 42 10.99 -12.33 -12.07
N THR A 43 10.74 -11.45 -13.04
CA THR A 43 11.15 -10.05 -13.01
C THR A 43 10.04 -9.14 -12.46
N CYS A 44 9.79 -9.21 -11.15
CA CYS A 44 8.85 -8.26 -10.51
C CYS A 44 9.41 -6.83 -10.42
N GLU A 45 10.72 -6.64 -10.61
CA GLU A 45 11.37 -5.32 -10.57
C GLU A 45 10.84 -4.38 -11.66
N SER A 46 10.65 -4.88 -12.88
CA SER A 46 10.10 -4.08 -13.99
C SER A 46 8.72 -3.52 -13.66
N SER A 47 7.90 -4.25 -12.93
CA SER A 47 6.57 -3.79 -12.50
C SER A 47 6.66 -2.58 -11.57
N VAL A 48 7.65 -2.54 -10.66
CA VAL A 48 7.84 -1.44 -9.71
C VAL A 48 8.49 -0.22 -10.37
N TYR A 49 9.49 -0.42 -11.22
CA TYR A 49 10.24 0.68 -11.83
C TYR A 49 9.50 1.37 -12.97
N SER A 50 8.64 0.65 -13.68
CA SER A 50 7.90 1.16 -14.83
C SER A 50 6.54 1.79 -14.49
N LEU A 51 6.32 2.16 -13.22
CA LEU A 51 5.06 2.78 -12.81
C LEU A 51 4.96 4.25 -13.23
N ALA A 52 3.78 4.65 -13.66
CA ALA A 52 3.36 6.04 -13.82
C ALA A 52 2.04 6.27 -13.08
N ALA A 53 1.81 7.50 -12.68
CA ALA A 53 0.52 7.98 -12.19
C ALA A 53 0.39 9.48 -12.42
N THR A 54 -0.86 9.94 -12.39
CA THR A 54 -1.20 11.36 -12.32
C THR A 54 -2.23 11.51 -11.22
N ASP A 55 -1.95 12.30 -10.20
CA ASP A 55 -2.88 12.48 -9.08
C ASP A 55 -4.05 13.41 -9.44
N SER A 56 -4.99 13.60 -8.50
CA SER A 56 -6.18 14.43 -8.71
C SER A 56 -5.87 15.91 -8.95
N LEU A 57 -4.65 16.35 -8.63
CA LEU A 57 -4.15 17.72 -8.85
C LEU A 57 -3.37 17.85 -10.16
N GLY A 58 -3.26 16.79 -10.96
CA GLY A 58 -2.53 16.76 -12.21
C GLY A 58 -1.01 16.62 -12.06
N ARG A 59 -0.50 16.26 -10.87
CA ARG A 59 0.93 16.00 -10.64
C ARG A 59 1.28 14.60 -11.12
N THR A 60 2.33 14.50 -11.93
CA THR A 60 2.83 13.24 -12.48
C THR A 60 4.16 12.86 -11.87
N PHE A 61 4.49 11.57 -11.89
CA PHE A 61 5.80 11.10 -11.43
C PHE A 61 6.92 11.70 -12.29
N SER A 62 7.96 12.21 -11.63
CA SER A 62 9.16 12.74 -12.28
C SER A 62 9.98 11.60 -12.89
N LYS A 63 10.68 11.91 -13.99
CA LYS A 63 11.75 11.03 -14.47
C LYS A 63 12.91 11.10 -13.50
N VAL A 64 13.29 9.97 -12.96
CA VAL A 64 14.39 9.82 -11.99
C VAL A 64 15.36 8.78 -12.56
N SER A 65 16.65 9.00 -12.40
CA SER A 65 17.69 8.07 -12.84
C SER A 65 18.68 7.77 -11.72
N GLY A 66 19.32 6.62 -11.79
CA GLY A 66 20.35 6.18 -10.86
C GLY A 66 19.78 5.60 -9.56
N VAL A 67 20.00 4.30 -9.32
CA VAL A 67 19.64 3.64 -8.06
C VAL A 67 20.69 3.87 -7.00
N ASN A 68 20.26 4.24 -5.80
CA ASN A 68 21.11 4.23 -4.63
C ASN A 68 20.74 3.07 -3.70
N PRO A 69 21.43 1.92 -3.74
CA PRO A 69 21.11 0.74 -2.95
C PRO A 69 21.38 0.91 -1.45
N GLU A 70 22.03 2.01 -1.03
CA GLU A 70 22.30 2.30 0.37
C GLU A 70 21.25 3.20 1.00
N LYS A 71 20.17 3.52 0.28
CA LYS A 71 19.03 4.30 0.77
C LYS A 71 17.87 3.39 1.15
N TYR A 72 17.34 3.59 2.34
CA TYR A 72 16.23 2.81 2.89
C TYR A 72 15.07 3.71 3.29
N VAL A 73 13.85 3.23 3.08
CA VAL A 73 12.62 3.89 3.55
C VAL A 73 11.84 2.94 4.44
N GLY A 74 11.67 3.34 5.69
CA GLY A 74 10.77 2.68 6.64
C GLY A 74 9.45 3.41 6.75
N LEU A 75 8.38 2.69 7.06
CA LEU A 75 7.04 3.24 7.22
C LEU A 75 6.42 2.76 8.53
N PHE A 76 5.84 3.68 9.31
CA PHE A 76 5.12 3.34 10.54
C PHE A 76 3.75 2.76 10.19
N TYR A 77 3.47 1.55 10.71
CA TYR A 77 2.26 0.80 10.39
C TYR A 77 1.54 0.37 11.67
N PHE A 78 0.25 0.70 11.77
CA PHE A 78 -0.56 0.47 12.95
C PHE A 78 -1.36 -0.83 12.82
N LEU A 79 -1.39 -1.61 13.92
CA LEU A 79 -2.03 -2.94 13.98
C LEU A 79 -3.28 -2.95 14.88
N TRP A 80 -3.80 -1.83 15.27
CA TRP A 80 -4.68 -1.72 16.42
C TRP A 80 -6.17 -1.55 16.12
N GLN A 81 -6.57 -1.21 14.89
CA GLN A 81 -8.00 -1.01 14.56
C GLN A 81 -8.81 -2.28 14.86
N GLY A 82 -9.76 -2.16 15.78
CA GLY A 82 -10.62 -3.27 16.22
C GLY A 82 -9.95 -4.29 17.15
N GLN A 83 -8.75 -4.00 17.67
CA GLN A 83 -8.01 -4.85 18.60
C GLN A 83 -8.06 -4.31 20.02
N GLU A 84 -7.90 -5.18 21.03
CA GLU A 84 -7.69 -4.71 22.39
C GLU A 84 -6.31 -4.01 22.53
N PRO A 85 -6.20 -2.89 23.25
CA PRO A 85 -7.24 -2.23 24.06
C PRO A 85 -8.04 -1.17 23.28
N THR A 86 -7.87 -1.03 21.98
CA THR A 86 -8.47 0.06 21.17
C THR A 86 -9.81 -0.32 20.56
N LYS A 87 -10.36 -1.48 20.95
CA LYS A 87 -11.62 -1.99 20.43
C LYS A 87 -12.77 -1.06 20.75
N GLN A 88 -13.46 -0.64 19.70
CA GLN A 88 -14.62 0.22 19.78
C GLN A 88 -15.91 -0.60 19.88
N THR A 89 -16.97 -0.01 20.45
CA THR A 89 -18.32 -0.59 20.49
C THR A 89 -19.20 -0.07 19.37
N ALA A 90 -18.81 1.04 18.75
CA ALA A 90 -19.46 1.67 17.61
C ALA A 90 -18.40 2.42 16.78
N ILE A 91 -18.74 2.80 15.58
CA ILE A 91 -17.91 3.70 14.77
C ILE A 91 -18.24 5.14 15.14
N TYR A 92 -17.22 5.87 15.57
CA TYR A 92 -17.26 7.29 15.83
C TYR A 92 -16.28 7.97 14.86
N ASP A 93 -16.78 8.80 13.96
CA ASP A 93 -15.97 9.59 13.03
C ASP A 93 -16.04 11.06 13.40
N ASN A 94 -14.91 11.65 13.75
CA ASN A 94 -14.82 13.03 14.19
C ASN A 94 -15.24 14.02 13.10
N THR A 95 -14.90 13.74 11.83
CA THR A 95 -15.27 14.61 10.71
C THR A 95 -16.78 14.64 10.51
N GLU A 96 -17.45 13.48 10.58
CA GLU A 96 -18.90 13.38 10.53
C GLU A 96 -19.55 14.05 11.75
N LEU A 97 -19.05 13.75 12.95
CA LEU A 97 -19.58 14.29 14.20
C LEU A 97 -19.47 15.81 14.24
N LEU A 98 -18.31 16.37 13.94
CA LEU A 98 -18.10 17.83 13.89
C LEU A 98 -19.01 18.51 12.85
N SER A 99 -19.22 17.89 11.70
CA SER A 99 -20.14 18.41 10.67
C SER A 99 -21.60 18.42 11.13
N ARG A 100 -22.00 17.42 11.93
CA ARG A 100 -23.39 17.23 12.36
C ARG A 100 -23.78 18.07 13.56
N ILE A 101 -22.88 18.23 14.54
CA ILE A 101 -23.20 18.83 15.84
C ILE A 101 -22.33 20.03 16.19
N GLY A 102 -21.34 20.35 15.36
CA GLY A 102 -20.50 21.52 15.57
C GLY A 102 -19.81 21.54 16.93
N ASP A 103 -19.87 22.68 17.60
CA ASP A 103 -19.15 22.94 18.85
C ASP A 103 -19.60 22.07 20.03
N GLU A 104 -20.84 21.52 19.99
CA GLU A 104 -21.33 20.59 21.02
C GLU A 104 -20.47 19.32 21.12
N PHE A 105 -19.75 18.97 20.06
CA PHE A 105 -18.79 17.87 20.04
C PHE A 105 -17.73 17.99 21.15
N TRP A 106 -17.28 19.22 21.43
CA TRP A 106 -16.22 19.49 22.40
C TRP A 106 -16.71 19.49 23.86
N ASP A 107 -18.00 19.57 24.07
CA ASP A 107 -18.62 19.58 25.39
C ASP A 107 -18.52 18.22 26.11
N GLY A 108 -18.38 17.15 25.37
CA GLY A 108 -18.28 15.81 25.92
C GLY A 108 -19.58 15.32 26.55
N THR A 109 -20.73 15.91 26.19
CA THR A 109 -22.03 15.47 26.67
C THR A 109 -22.38 14.08 26.15
N GLU A 110 -23.20 13.35 26.93
CA GLU A 110 -23.53 11.93 26.74
C GLU A 110 -24.25 11.59 25.42
N ILE A 111 -24.51 12.57 24.55
CA ILE A 111 -25.29 12.41 23.32
C ILE A 111 -24.56 11.47 22.32
N PHE A 112 -23.24 11.35 22.40
CA PHE A 112 -22.44 10.66 21.39
C PHE A 112 -21.70 9.46 21.91
N ASP A 113 -21.21 9.53 23.14
CA ASP A 113 -20.44 8.48 23.73
C ASP A 113 -20.20 8.82 25.21
N SER A 114 -20.92 8.15 26.07
CA SER A 114 -20.79 8.29 27.53
C SER A 114 -19.50 7.66 28.10
N MET A 115 -18.71 6.96 27.26
CA MET A 115 -17.55 6.22 27.73
C MET A 115 -16.27 7.06 27.58
N PRO A 116 -15.57 7.36 28.68
CA PRO A 116 -14.22 7.92 28.59
C PRO A 116 -13.28 6.91 27.90
N ASN A 117 -12.27 7.44 27.20
CA ASN A 117 -11.25 6.66 26.49
C ASN A 117 -11.77 5.84 25.29
N GLN A 118 -12.89 6.23 24.67
CA GLN A 118 -13.27 5.69 23.38
C GLN A 118 -12.31 6.18 22.28
N TYR A 119 -12.08 5.31 21.32
CA TYR A 119 -11.31 5.66 20.13
C TYR A 119 -12.24 6.16 19.03
N HIS A 120 -11.87 7.27 18.41
CA HIS A 120 -12.61 7.87 17.31
C HIS A 120 -11.77 7.85 16.05
N TYR A 121 -12.38 7.57 14.92
CA TYR A 121 -11.81 7.84 13.61
C TYR A 121 -11.77 9.35 13.35
N TRP A 122 -10.73 9.81 12.69
CA TRP A 122 -10.66 11.20 12.23
C TRP A 122 -11.31 11.41 10.85
N GLY A 123 -11.53 10.34 10.07
CA GLY A 123 -12.16 10.27 8.76
C GLY A 123 -12.32 8.84 8.29
N GLU A 124 -12.97 8.62 7.14
CA GLU A 124 -13.21 7.28 6.60
C GLU A 124 -12.03 6.83 5.70
N PRO A 125 -11.33 5.72 6.03
CA PRO A 125 -10.39 5.08 5.11
C PRO A 125 -11.05 4.70 3.78
N LEU A 126 -10.30 4.65 2.69
CA LEU A 126 -10.82 4.18 1.40
C LEU A 126 -11.44 2.78 1.52
N PHE A 127 -10.84 1.93 2.33
CA PHE A 127 -11.29 0.56 2.58
C PHE A 127 -12.34 0.45 3.70
N GLY A 128 -12.93 1.59 4.12
CA GLY A 128 -13.90 1.70 5.23
C GLY A 128 -13.25 1.58 6.60
N TYR A 129 -14.03 1.59 7.65
CA TYR A 129 -13.56 1.48 9.04
C TYR A 129 -13.17 0.03 9.39
N TYR A 130 -12.16 -0.48 8.70
CA TYR A 130 -11.76 -1.89 8.71
C TYR A 130 -11.17 -2.34 10.05
N ASN A 131 -11.20 -3.64 10.28
CA ASN A 131 -10.45 -4.30 11.34
C ASN A 131 -9.04 -4.63 10.84
N SER A 132 -8.01 -4.41 11.64
CA SER A 132 -6.62 -4.73 11.27
C SER A 132 -6.35 -6.20 10.98
N GLN A 133 -7.30 -7.11 11.25
CA GLN A 133 -7.22 -8.52 10.87
C GLN A 133 -7.88 -8.84 9.52
N ASP A 134 -8.45 -7.84 8.82
CA ASP A 134 -9.09 -8.06 7.52
C ASP A 134 -8.03 -8.44 6.45
N PRO A 135 -7.98 -9.71 5.98
CA PRO A 135 -6.94 -10.15 5.05
C PRO A 135 -7.04 -9.47 3.68
N TRP A 136 -8.24 -9.04 3.29
CA TRP A 136 -8.47 -8.31 2.06
C TRP A 136 -7.77 -6.94 2.09
N VAL A 137 -7.91 -6.19 3.19
CA VAL A 137 -7.22 -4.90 3.39
C VAL A 137 -5.71 -5.10 3.46
N MET A 138 -5.25 -6.13 4.19
CA MET A 138 -3.82 -6.45 4.30
C MET A 138 -3.20 -6.75 2.94
N ALA A 139 -3.88 -7.50 2.06
CA ALA A 139 -3.38 -7.79 0.72
C ALA A 139 -3.23 -6.51 -0.10
N ARG A 140 -4.23 -5.62 -0.12
CA ARG A 140 -4.17 -4.31 -0.79
C ARG A 140 -3.04 -3.42 -0.25
N HIS A 141 -2.86 -3.37 1.07
CA HIS A 141 -1.74 -2.63 1.68
C HIS A 141 -0.39 -3.18 1.23
N MET A 142 -0.22 -4.50 1.17
CA MET A 142 1.05 -5.11 0.77
C MET A 142 1.38 -4.82 -0.68
N GLU A 143 0.41 -4.89 -1.57
CA GLU A 143 0.57 -4.51 -2.97
C GLU A 143 0.94 -3.03 -3.10
N MET A 144 0.13 -2.13 -2.54
CA MET A 144 0.35 -0.69 -2.60
C MET A 144 1.73 -0.29 -2.05
N LEU A 145 2.13 -0.82 -0.89
CA LEU A 145 3.36 -0.42 -0.22
C LEU A 145 4.61 -1.08 -0.83
N THR A 146 4.46 -2.24 -1.49
CA THR A 146 5.49 -2.81 -2.35
C THR A 146 5.71 -1.94 -3.59
N PHE A 147 4.66 -1.53 -4.28
CA PHE A 147 4.75 -0.60 -5.41
C PHE A 147 5.29 0.78 -5.00
N ALA A 148 5.04 1.21 -3.77
CA ALA A 148 5.63 2.44 -3.25
C ALA A 148 7.14 2.35 -3.02
N GLY A 149 7.72 1.14 -2.96
CA GLY A 149 9.14 0.92 -2.73
C GLY A 149 9.56 1.07 -1.27
N ILE A 150 8.66 0.77 -0.32
CA ILE A 150 8.95 0.70 1.12
C ILE A 150 9.86 -0.50 1.39
N ASP A 151 10.96 -0.29 2.12
CA ASP A 151 11.92 -1.35 2.44
C ASP A 151 11.52 -2.13 3.71
N PHE A 152 10.94 -1.44 4.68
CA PHE A 152 10.50 -2.11 5.92
C PHE A 152 9.36 -1.37 6.62
N PHE A 153 8.49 -2.15 7.24
CA PHE A 153 7.51 -1.65 8.19
C PHE A 153 8.11 -1.55 9.58
N VAL A 154 7.70 -0.51 10.28
CA VAL A 154 7.88 -0.40 11.73
C VAL A 154 6.50 -0.53 12.36
N PHE A 155 6.22 -1.67 12.97
CA PHE A 155 4.94 -1.91 13.63
C PHE A 155 4.87 -1.18 14.96
N ASP A 156 3.77 -0.46 15.17
CA ASP A 156 3.52 0.18 16.45
C ASP A 156 3.17 -0.88 17.51
N THR A 157 4.08 -1.06 18.44
CA THR A 157 3.91 -1.86 19.66
C THR A 157 4.30 -1.04 20.89
N THR A 158 4.19 0.29 20.79
CA THR A 158 4.60 1.24 21.82
C THR A 158 3.69 1.22 23.03
N ASN A 159 2.44 0.75 22.89
CA ASN A 159 1.37 0.78 23.86
C ASN A 159 1.16 -0.56 24.60
N GLN A 160 2.23 -1.33 24.85
CA GLN A 160 2.23 -2.59 25.60
C GLN A 160 1.58 -3.80 24.90
N PHE A 161 1.21 -3.72 23.63
CA PHE A 161 0.62 -4.82 22.86
C PHE A 161 1.49 -5.15 21.65
N ILE A 162 1.72 -6.45 21.40
CA ILE A 162 2.45 -6.91 20.22
C ILE A 162 1.53 -7.32 19.07
N TYR A 163 0.21 -7.27 19.26
CA TYR A 163 -0.84 -7.57 18.27
C TYR A 163 -0.62 -8.88 17.50
N ARG A 164 -0.30 -9.96 18.24
CA ARG A 164 0.01 -11.26 17.64
C ARG A 164 -1.09 -11.75 16.71
N GLN A 165 -2.36 -11.56 17.08
CA GLN A 165 -3.52 -11.97 16.30
C GLN A 165 -3.58 -11.27 14.92
N VAL A 166 -3.01 -10.05 14.80
CA VAL A 166 -2.97 -9.29 13.55
C VAL A 166 -1.81 -9.74 12.68
N TRP A 167 -0.57 -9.74 13.21
CA TRP A 167 0.57 -10.14 12.40
C TRP A 167 0.55 -11.64 12.03
N SER A 168 -0.20 -12.49 12.76
CA SER A 168 -0.43 -13.89 12.37
C SER A 168 -1.28 -14.03 11.10
N VAL A 169 -2.03 -13.00 10.70
CA VAL A 169 -2.75 -12.92 9.42
C VAL A 169 -1.90 -12.23 8.36
N LEU A 170 -1.24 -11.13 8.72
CA LEU A 170 -0.45 -10.31 7.81
C LEU A 170 0.78 -11.03 7.26
N PHE A 171 1.58 -11.69 8.13
CA PHE A 171 2.86 -12.26 7.70
C PHE A 171 2.74 -13.42 6.69
N PRO A 172 1.74 -14.32 6.75
CA PRO A 172 1.48 -15.26 5.67
C PRO A 172 1.22 -14.60 4.30
N ILE A 173 0.51 -13.46 4.29
CA ILE A 173 0.25 -12.69 3.06
C ILE A 173 1.57 -12.10 2.51
N MET A 174 2.37 -11.47 3.38
CA MET A 174 3.69 -10.95 3.02
C MET A 174 4.60 -12.05 2.47
N GLU A 175 4.65 -13.20 3.14
CA GLU A 175 5.46 -14.35 2.71
C GLU A 175 4.99 -14.91 1.36
N LYS A 176 3.67 -14.97 1.13
CA LYS A 176 3.08 -15.38 -0.13
C LYS A 176 3.55 -14.49 -1.28
N PHE A 177 3.48 -13.17 -1.13
CA PHE A 177 3.90 -12.23 -2.16
C PHE A 177 5.43 -12.22 -2.34
N GLN A 178 6.20 -12.38 -1.26
CA GLN A 178 7.65 -12.53 -1.35
C GLN A 178 8.04 -13.77 -2.18
N LYS A 179 7.34 -14.90 -1.98
CA LYS A 179 7.57 -16.14 -2.75
C LYS A 179 7.22 -16.00 -4.23
N GLN A 180 6.39 -15.03 -4.60
CA GLN A 180 6.12 -14.67 -6.00
C GLN A 180 7.24 -13.83 -6.63
N GLY A 181 8.24 -13.40 -5.85
CA GLY A 181 9.38 -12.61 -6.31
C GLY A 181 9.27 -11.10 -6.02
N PHE A 182 8.20 -10.65 -5.39
CA PHE A 182 8.06 -9.23 -5.01
C PHE A 182 8.95 -8.87 -3.81
N ALA A 183 9.56 -7.69 -3.87
CA ALA A 183 10.35 -7.12 -2.78
C ALA A 183 9.41 -6.50 -1.73
N VAL A 184 8.62 -7.33 -1.06
CA VAL A 184 7.71 -6.87 0.00
C VAL A 184 8.49 -6.22 1.16
N PRO A 185 7.92 -5.20 1.83
CA PRO A 185 8.54 -4.58 3.00
C PRO A 185 8.92 -5.62 4.05
N LYS A 186 10.07 -5.44 4.69
CA LYS A 186 10.51 -6.27 5.82
C LYS A 186 9.90 -5.79 7.12
N ILE A 187 10.07 -6.53 8.23
CA ILE A 187 9.42 -6.24 9.50
C ILE A 187 10.42 -5.73 10.56
N VAL A 188 10.00 -4.69 11.29
CA VAL A 188 10.64 -4.14 12.48
C VAL A 188 9.54 -3.84 13.50
N PHE A 189 9.81 -3.97 14.80
CA PHE A 189 8.88 -3.59 15.85
C PHE A 189 9.42 -2.41 16.67
N TYR A 190 8.55 -1.46 16.98
CA TYR A 190 8.86 -0.32 17.84
C TYR A 190 8.24 -0.55 19.23
N THR A 191 9.06 -0.88 20.22
CA THR A 191 8.63 -1.05 21.61
C THR A 191 9.02 0.17 22.44
N ASN A 192 8.12 0.67 23.30
CA ASN A 192 8.39 1.82 24.17
C ASN A 192 7.95 1.56 25.61
N THR A 193 6.65 1.51 25.92
CA THR A 193 6.17 1.21 27.27
C THR A 193 6.43 -0.28 27.59
N ASP A 194 7.05 -0.56 28.75
CA ASP A 194 7.52 -1.90 29.13
C ASP A 194 8.36 -2.56 28.03
N SER A 195 9.21 -1.78 27.40
CA SER A 195 9.92 -2.10 26.17
C SER A 195 10.69 -3.43 26.26
N ALA A 196 11.37 -3.71 27.40
CA ALA A 196 12.07 -4.98 27.60
C ALA A 196 11.10 -6.18 27.66
N VAL A 197 9.92 -6.01 28.26
CA VAL A 197 8.90 -7.07 28.35
C VAL A 197 8.36 -7.38 26.97
N ARG A 198 7.99 -6.34 26.20
CA ARG A 198 7.46 -6.51 24.82
C ARG A 198 8.52 -7.09 23.89
N THR A 199 9.76 -6.62 23.97
CA THR A 199 10.87 -7.19 23.20
C THR A 199 11.09 -8.67 23.51
N LYS A 200 11.01 -9.07 24.78
CA LYS A 200 11.10 -10.49 25.16
C LYS A 200 9.91 -11.30 24.61
N GLU A 201 8.71 -10.77 24.69
CA GLU A 201 7.50 -11.42 24.17
C GLU A 201 7.59 -11.66 22.64
N LEU A 202 8.05 -10.66 21.89
CA LEU A 202 8.33 -10.79 20.44
C LEU A 202 9.44 -11.83 20.20
N TYR A 203 10.51 -11.77 20.97
CA TYR A 203 11.59 -12.75 20.87
C TYR A 203 11.08 -14.17 21.05
N ASP A 204 10.31 -14.44 22.10
CA ASP A 204 9.80 -15.78 22.43
C ASP A 204 8.74 -16.29 21.44
N SER A 205 7.89 -15.37 20.91
CA SER A 205 6.74 -15.76 20.07
C SER A 205 7.00 -15.76 18.56
N LEU A 206 8.01 -15.02 18.10
CA LEU A 206 8.29 -14.83 16.66
C LEU A 206 9.74 -15.20 16.31
N TYR A 207 10.71 -14.56 16.96
CA TYR A 207 12.11 -14.64 16.55
C TYR A 207 12.82 -15.92 17.00
N SER A 208 12.64 -16.35 18.26
CA SER A 208 13.29 -17.57 18.76
C SER A 208 12.78 -18.85 18.06
N PRO A 209 11.51 -18.96 17.69
CA PRO A 209 11.03 -20.06 16.87
C PRO A 209 11.45 -19.98 15.38
N GLY A 210 12.01 -18.88 14.92
CA GLY A 210 12.40 -18.67 13.52
C GLY A 210 11.21 -18.46 12.57
N LEU A 211 10.08 -17.95 13.06
CA LEU A 211 8.88 -17.76 12.23
C LEU A 211 9.10 -16.59 11.25
N TYR A 212 8.82 -16.80 9.97
CA TYR A 212 8.92 -15.78 8.91
C TYR A 212 10.29 -15.10 8.85
N GLU A 213 11.38 -15.85 9.02
CA GLU A 213 12.73 -15.30 9.11
C GLU A 213 13.14 -14.48 7.88
N ASP A 214 12.64 -14.82 6.70
CA ASP A 214 12.91 -14.10 5.45
C ASP A 214 12.22 -12.72 5.38
N LEU A 215 11.24 -12.46 6.26
CA LEU A 215 10.61 -11.15 6.39
C LEU A 215 11.34 -10.23 7.38
N TRP A 216 12.25 -10.72 8.21
CA TRP A 216 12.94 -9.87 9.20
C TRP A 216 13.88 -8.88 8.51
N PHE A 217 13.83 -7.61 8.91
CA PHE A 217 14.78 -6.62 8.41
C PHE A 217 16.15 -6.81 9.06
N LYS A 218 17.08 -7.41 8.31
CA LYS A 218 18.43 -7.82 8.77
C LYS A 218 19.55 -7.16 7.96
N PRO A 219 19.64 -5.82 7.88
CA PRO A 219 20.62 -5.16 7.00
C PRO A 219 22.08 -5.42 7.41
N ASN A 220 22.33 -5.79 8.67
CA ASN A 220 23.63 -6.19 9.22
C ASN A 220 23.66 -7.67 9.67
N GLY A 221 22.81 -8.53 9.09
CA GLY A 221 22.72 -9.95 9.44
C GLY A 221 21.96 -10.24 10.74
N LYS A 222 21.57 -9.23 11.52
CA LYS A 222 20.70 -9.35 12.71
C LYS A 222 19.44 -8.56 12.52
N PRO A 223 18.26 -9.05 12.99
CA PRO A 223 17.03 -8.30 12.90
C PRO A 223 17.08 -7.03 13.75
N ILE A 224 16.63 -5.91 13.16
CA ILE A 224 16.49 -4.65 13.90
C ILE A 224 15.28 -4.72 14.82
N ILE A 225 15.43 -4.19 16.05
CA ILE A 225 14.34 -3.91 16.98
C ILE A 225 14.57 -2.56 17.67
N ILE A 226 13.48 -1.80 17.86
CA ILE A 226 13.56 -0.52 18.59
C ILE A 226 13.12 -0.78 20.02
N CYS A 227 14.03 -0.50 20.98
CA CYS A 227 13.84 -0.81 22.40
C CYS A 227 14.53 0.21 23.30
N GLY A 228 13.77 0.84 24.19
CA GLY A 228 14.29 1.80 25.17
C GLY A 228 14.98 1.17 26.39
N GLU A 229 14.77 -0.12 26.66
CA GLU A 229 15.18 -0.79 27.88
C GLU A 229 16.11 -2.01 27.66
N LYS A 230 16.97 -1.93 26.64
CA LYS A 230 17.89 -3.01 26.27
C LYS A 230 18.64 -3.63 27.45
N SER A 231 19.08 -2.82 28.43
CA SER A 231 19.84 -3.27 29.57
C SER A 231 19.08 -4.22 30.51
N LYS A 232 17.75 -4.23 30.46
CA LYS A 232 16.90 -5.15 31.24
C LYS A 232 16.74 -6.54 30.60
N LEU A 233 17.19 -6.72 29.35
CA LEU A 233 17.10 -7.98 28.63
C LEU A 233 18.24 -8.94 28.97
N SER A 234 18.01 -10.24 28.79
CA SER A 234 19.08 -11.25 28.95
C SER A 234 20.15 -11.07 27.86
N SER A 235 21.40 -11.49 28.18
CA SER A 235 22.51 -11.44 27.20
C SER A 235 22.20 -12.19 25.92
N LYS A 236 21.42 -13.28 25.97
CA LYS A 236 20.97 -14.03 24.80
C LYS A 236 20.17 -13.13 23.83
N ILE A 237 19.19 -12.38 24.36
CA ILE A 237 18.34 -11.48 23.58
C ILE A 237 19.15 -10.27 23.11
N GLN A 238 20.00 -9.70 23.98
CA GLN A 238 20.85 -8.56 23.60
C GLN A 238 21.81 -8.90 22.44
N ASN A 239 22.28 -10.14 22.34
CA ASN A 239 23.17 -10.58 21.26
C ASN A 239 22.43 -10.97 19.98
N PHE A 240 21.14 -11.23 20.06
CA PHE A 240 20.32 -11.66 18.91
C PHE A 240 19.95 -10.50 18.00
N PHE A 241 19.51 -9.37 18.56
CA PHE A 241 19.05 -8.21 17.80
C PHE A 241 20.14 -7.18 17.50
N ASP A 242 19.94 -6.42 16.41
CA ASP A 242 20.57 -5.13 16.16
C ASP A 242 19.64 -4.03 16.72
N PHE A 243 19.97 -3.51 17.91
CA PHE A 243 19.10 -2.58 18.65
C PHE A 243 19.19 -1.16 18.12
N ARG A 244 18.04 -0.47 18.12
CA ARG A 244 17.93 0.99 18.06
C ARG A 244 17.24 1.50 19.32
N SER A 245 17.69 2.65 19.81
CA SER A 245 17.05 3.29 20.96
C SER A 245 15.77 4.00 20.55
N SER A 246 14.69 3.81 21.30
CA SER A 246 13.47 4.61 21.16
C SER A 246 13.80 6.10 21.38
N GLN A 247 13.40 6.95 20.44
CA GLN A 247 13.66 8.39 20.47
C GLN A 247 12.37 9.18 20.26
N TRP A 248 11.87 9.78 21.33
CA TRP A 248 10.68 10.62 21.31
C TRP A 248 11.05 12.11 21.25
N PRO A 249 10.15 12.97 20.75
CA PRO A 249 10.32 14.42 20.81
C PRO A 249 10.58 14.90 22.24
N GLY A 250 11.48 15.86 22.40
CA GLY A 250 11.86 16.40 23.71
C GLY A 250 12.83 15.54 24.55
N MET A 251 13.12 14.30 24.13
CA MET A 251 14.17 13.50 24.79
C MET A 251 15.57 13.97 24.35
N ALA A 252 16.56 13.80 25.24
CA ALA A 252 17.96 14.01 24.88
C ALA A 252 18.31 13.13 23.67
N LYS A 253 18.92 13.74 22.66
CA LYS A 253 19.31 13.08 21.41
C LYS A 253 20.31 11.96 21.68
N LYS A 254 20.01 10.77 21.14
CA LYS A 254 20.88 9.59 21.15
C LYS A 254 21.42 9.37 19.74
N ASP A 255 22.67 8.96 19.62
CA ASP A 255 23.29 8.67 18.32
C ASP A 255 22.54 7.55 17.56
N ASP A 256 22.13 6.50 18.30
CA ASP A 256 21.38 5.34 17.81
C ASP A 256 19.86 5.50 17.94
N GLY A 257 19.39 6.73 18.19
CA GLY A 257 17.98 7.05 18.30
C GLY A 257 17.22 6.75 17.02
N PHE A 258 16.13 6.00 17.13
CA PHE A 258 15.15 5.82 16.06
C PHE A 258 13.98 6.75 16.34
N PRO A 259 13.81 7.84 15.54
CA PRO A 259 12.79 8.85 15.82
C PRO A 259 11.40 8.30 15.55
N TRP A 260 10.43 8.58 16.44
CA TRP A 260 9.03 8.37 16.17
C TRP A 260 8.51 9.46 15.23
N ILE A 261 8.57 10.72 15.67
CA ILE A 261 8.22 11.91 14.92
C ILE A 261 9.14 13.05 15.38
N ASP A 262 9.40 14.01 14.53
CA ASP A 262 10.15 15.20 14.92
C ASP A 262 9.23 16.43 15.04
N PHE A 263 9.37 17.19 16.12
CA PHE A 263 8.63 18.43 16.35
C PHE A 263 9.39 19.69 15.92
N ASN A 264 10.52 19.52 15.24
CA ASN A 264 11.24 20.63 14.62
C ASN A 264 10.92 20.76 13.13
N ARG A 265 10.73 21.98 12.64
CA ARG A 265 10.56 22.19 11.19
C ARG A 265 11.78 21.72 10.39
N ASN A 266 12.96 21.86 10.97
CA ASN A 266 14.21 21.34 10.44
C ASN A 266 14.56 20.05 11.16
N GLN A 267 13.94 18.95 10.77
CA GLN A 267 14.02 17.64 11.44
C GLN A 267 15.46 17.23 11.76
N GLU A 268 15.65 16.57 12.88
CA GLU A 268 16.93 16.05 13.35
C GLU A 268 17.39 14.82 12.52
N VAL A 269 18.71 14.73 12.33
CA VAL A 269 19.36 13.52 11.80
C VAL A 269 20.06 12.79 12.94
N TYR A 270 19.75 11.51 13.11
CA TYR A 270 20.37 10.61 14.08
C TYR A 270 21.42 9.76 13.37
N SER A 271 22.68 9.87 13.83
CA SER A 271 23.83 9.41 13.05
C SER A 271 23.94 7.89 12.87
N LYS A 272 23.33 7.10 13.80
CA LYS A 272 23.43 5.63 13.86
C LYS A 272 22.08 4.93 14.03
N GLY A 273 20.96 5.66 13.94
CA GLY A 273 19.62 5.11 14.16
C GLY A 273 19.06 4.31 12.98
N GLY A 274 19.60 4.49 11.78
CA GLY A 274 19.09 3.90 10.55
C GLY A 274 19.54 2.48 10.24
N ALA A 275 19.20 2.02 9.06
CA ALA A 275 19.67 0.76 8.48
C ALA A 275 21.22 0.72 8.44
N LYS A 276 21.79 -0.47 8.56
CA LYS A 276 23.25 -0.68 8.59
C LYS A 276 23.98 0.18 9.65
N GLY A 277 23.28 0.76 10.65
CA GLY A 277 23.87 1.71 11.58
C GLY A 277 24.21 3.07 10.97
N GLY A 278 23.60 3.41 9.84
CA GLY A 278 23.71 4.70 9.20
C GLY A 278 22.75 5.74 9.78
N SER A 279 22.71 6.91 9.15
CA SER A 279 21.86 8.02 9.60
C SER A 279 20.37 7.79 9.33
N ILE A 280 19.52 8.35 10.18
CA ILE A 280 18.06 8.31 10.01
C ILE A 280 17.43 9.67 10.29
N MET A 281 16.35 9.97 9.62
CA MET A 281 15.50 11.13 9.81
C MET A 281 14.04 10.75 9.63
N SER A 282 13.12 11.31 10.44
CA SER A 282 11.69 11.11 10.25
C SER A 282 11.08 12.14 9.30
N VAL A 283 10.02 11.72 8.60
CA VAL A 283 9.19 12.55 7.74
C VAL A 283 7.73 12.32 8.11
N SER A 284 6.96 13.39 8.32
CA SER A 284 5.56 13.32 8.77
C SER A 284 4.65 14.13 7.85
N VAL A 285 3.40 13.69 7.71
CA VAL A 285 2.36 14.43 7.00
C VAL A 285 1.98 15.70 7.77
N SER A 286 1.81 15.58 9.09
CA SER A 286 1.51 16.68 10.01
C SER A 286 2.19 16.47 11.36
N GLN A 287 2.26 17.51 12.20
CA GLN A 287 3.00 17.47 13.46
C GLN A 287 2.29 18.34 14.52
N HIS A 288 2.36 17.91 15.79
CA HIS A 288 1.77 18.63 16.92
C HIS A 288 2.85 19.04 17.96
N PRO A 289 3.70 20.03 17.66
CA PRO A 289 4.87 20.36 18.45
C PRO A 289 4.57 20.93 19.84
N GLY A 290 3.39 21.47 20.06
CA GLY A 290 3.08 22.18 21.31
C GLY A 290 1.76 21.82 21.97
N TRP A 291 0.79 21.31 21.22
CA TRP A 291 -0.58 21.12 21.67
C TRP A 291 -1.19 19.87 21.07
N PRO A 292 -2.23 19.23 21.70
CA PRO A 292 -3.05 18.25 21.00
C PRO A 292 -3.54 18.80 19.67
N PHE A 293 -3.63 17.99 18.63
CA PHE A 293 -4.15 18.45 17.33
C PHE A 293 -5.53 19.08 17.43
N SER A 294 -6.38 18.53 18.32
CA SER A 294 -7.73 19.06 18.54
C SER A 294 -7.75 20.52 19.01
N ASP A 295 -6.72 20.99 19.71
CA ASP A 295 -6.67 22.36 20.21
C ASP A 295 -6.59 23.38 19.05
N SER A 296 -5.91 23.01 17.97
CA SER A 296 -5.89 23.83 16.75
C SER A 296 -7.25 23.91 16.06
N VAL A 297 -8.12 22.92 16.24
CA VAL A 297 -9.48 22.91 15.70
C VAL A 297 -10.47 23.63 16.63
N GLN A 298 -10.56 23.20 17.90
CA GLN A 298 -11.58 23.67 18.83
C GLN A 298 -11.39 25.12 19.32
N TYR A 299 -10.16 25.63 19.29
CA TYR A 299 -9.85 27.00 19.73
C TYR A 299 -9.57 27.97 18.60
N LYS A 300 -9.80 27.56 17.35
CA LYS A 300 -9.58 28.39 16.17
C LYS A 300 -10.28 29.76 16.27
N ASP A 301 -11.54 29.76 16.70
CA ASP A 301 -12.36 30.98 16.81
C ASP A 301 -12.00 31.84 18.03
N LEU A 302 -11.32 31.29 19.03
CA LEU A 302 -10.91 32.02 20.23
C LEU A 302 -9.70 32.94 19.98
N ASP A 303 -8.99 32.73 18.90
CA ASP A 303 -7.86 33.57 18.50
C ASP A 303 -8.26 34.96 18.02
N ASN A 304 -9.53 35.32 18.01
CA ASN A 304 -10.04 36.57 17.43
C ASN A 304 -9.51 36.82 16.01
N GLY A 305 -9.29 35.76 15.26
CA GLY A 305 -8.68 35.82 13.92
C GLY A 305 -7.15 35.93 13.91
N SER A 306 -6.49 35.85 15.07
CA SER A 306 -5.00 35.87 15.14
C SER A 306 -4.37 34.57 14.62
N GLY A 307 -5.11 33.46 14.67
CA GLY A 307 -4.67 32.13 14.23
C GLY A 307 -3.64 31.47 15.16
N THR A 308 -3.47 31.96 16.41
CA THR A 308 -2.45 31.45 17.33
C THR A 308 -2.65 29.96 17.64
N TYR A 309 -3.84 29.56 18.04
CA TYR A 309 -4.12 28.14 18.32
C TYR A 309 -4.17 27.30 17.03
N TYR A 310 -4.78 27.84 15.97
CA TYR A 310 -4.83 27.17 14.67
C TYR A 310 -3.45 26.86 14.11
N ASN A 311 -2.49 27.77 14.32
CA ASN A 311 -1.11 27.62 13.87
C ASN A 311 -0.16 27.05 14.94
N ALA A 312 -0.66 26.63 16.12
CA ALA A 312 0.15 25.99 17.15
C ALA A 312 0.70 24.62 16.72
N ASN A 313 -0.02 23.96 15.82
CA ASN A 313 0.35 22.70 15.20
C ASN A 313 0.48 22.86 13.68
N TRP A 314 1.19 21.92 13.05
CA TRP A 314 1.42 21.94 11.60
C TRP A 314 0.57 20.85 10.96
N GLY A 315 -0.55 21.24 10.39
CA GLY A 315 -1.47 20.37 9.65
C GLY A 315 -0.97 20.05 8.24
N ARG A 316 -1.76 19.31 7.49
CA ARG A 316 -1.44 18.89 6.11
C ARG A 316 -1.22 20.06 5.16
N GLY A 317 -1.98 21.14 5.32
CA GLY A 317 -1.89 22.37 4.52
C GLY A 317 -0.91 23.40 5.06
N TYR A 318 -0.13 23.09 6.11
CA TYR A 318 0.86 24.02 6.65
C TYR A 318 1.97 24.31 5.65
N SER A 319 2.40 25.58 5.59
CA SER A 319 3.59 25.98 4.85
C SER A 319 4.50 26.87 5.68
N THR A 320 5.79 26.57 5.70
CA THR A 320 6.82 27.39 6.34
C THR A 320 6.92 28.78 5.68
N ALA A 321 6.63 28.89 4.38
CA ALA A 321 6.69 30.15 3.65
C ALA A 321 5.65 31.17 4.14
N THR A 322 4.48 30.71 4.56
CA THR A 322 3.41 31.56 5.12
C THR A 322 3.40 31.56 6.65
N GLY A 323 3.95 30.53 7.29
CA GLY A 323 3.89 30.30 8.73
C GLY A 323 2.48 29.93 9.22
N THR A 324 1.59 29.48 8.31
CA THR A 324 0.18 29.21 8.62
C THR A 324 -0.28 27.89 8.02
N ASN A 325 -1.30 27.29 8.67
CA ASN A 325 -2.12 26.27 8.05
C ASN A 325 -3.05 26.89 6.99
N ASP A 326 -3.36 26.12 5.97
CA ASP A 326 -4.33 26.50 4.93
C ASP A 326 -5.17 25.26 4.57
N ILE A 327 -6.41 25.25 5.04
CA ILE A 327 -7.35 24.12 4.82
C ILE A 327 -7.62 23.87 3.33
N SER A 328 -7.53 24.90 2.49
CA SER A 328 -7.72 24.74 1.04
C SER A 328 -6.60 23.97 0.36
N ARG A 329 -5.45 23.81 1.04
CA ARG A 329 -4.24 23.15 0.53
C ARG A 329 -4.00 21.76 1.15
N VAL A 330 -4.95 21.24 1.91
CA VAL A 330 -4.84 19.92 2.53
C VAL A 330 -4.56 18.83 1.49
N ASN A 331 -5.20 18.90 0.33
CA ASN A 331 -5.00 17.95 -0.76
C ASN A 331 -3.62 18.04 -1.44
N GLU A 332 -2.91 19.17 -1.28
CA GLU A 332 -1.58 19.36 -1.87
C GLU A 332 -0.48 18.65 -1.09
N GLY A 333 -0.67 18.43 0.23
CA GLY A 333 0.34 17.86 1.10
C GLY A 333 1.56 18.76 1.27
N SER A 334 1.36 20.07 1.48
CA SER A 334 2.44 21.07 1.55
C SER A 334 3.42 20.77 2.67
N ASN A 335 2.93 20.44 3.88
CA ASN A 335 3.78 20.11 5.01
C ASN A 335 4.59 18.82 4.74
N PHE A 336 3.94 17.81 4.17
CA PHE A 336 4.60 16.55 3.82
C PHE A 336 5.72 16.76 2.79
N GLN A 337 5.48 17.61 1.78
CA GLN A 337 6.50 17.93 0.78
C GLN A 337 7.69 18.71 1.39
N GLU A 338 7.44 19.65 2.30
CA GLU A 338 8.53 20.35 3.00
C GLU A 338 9.38 19.40 3.85
N GLN A 339 8.75 18.44 4.53
CA GLN A 339 9.45 17.39 5.28
C GLN A 339 10.35 16.52 4.38
N TRP A 340 9.83 16.10 3.23
CA TRP A 340 10.61 15.36 2.23
C TRP A 340 11.73 16.20 1.61
N ASN A 341 11.50 17.47 1.32
CA ASN A 341 12.54 18.37 0.79
C ASN A 341 13.72 18.49 1.77
N ASN A 342 13.44 18.57 3.08
CA ASN A 342 14.49 18.55 4.10
C ASN A 342 15.24 17.21 4.11
N ALA A 343 14.53 16.08 3.96
CA ALA A 343 15.14 14.76 3.88
C ALA A 343 16.03 14.60 2.63
N LEU A 344 15.55 15.05 1.48
CA LEU A 344 16.33 15.05 0.23
C LEU A 344 17.58 15.95 0.33
N GLN A 345 17.48 17.09 1.00
CA GLN A 345 18.60 18.00 1.21
C GLN A 345 19.64 17.46 2.20
N LYS A 346 19.20 16.84 3.31
CA LYS A 346 20.08 16.30 4.35
C LYS A 346 20.65 14.94 4.00
N ASP A 347 20.03 14.27 3.06
CA ASP A 347 20.45 13.02 2.46
C ASP A 347 20.81 11.89 3.45
N PRO A 348 19.97 11.60 4.49
CA PRO A 348 20.25 10.50 5.41
C PRO A 348 20.27 9.17 4.66
N SER A 349 20.87 8.12 5.24
CA SER A 349 20.83 6.76 4.65
C SER A 349 19.47 6.07 4.85
N THR A 350 18.67 6.54 5.80
CA THR A 350 17.33 6.03 6.07
C THR A 350 16.36 7.18 6.28
N VAL A 351 15.21 7.12 5.62
CA VAL A 351 14.05 7.97 5.92
C VAL A 351 12.99 7.10 6.58
N PHE A 352 12.45 7.58 7.68
CA PHE A 352 11.33 6.95 8.38
C PHE A 352 10.07 7.81 8.24
N VAL A 353 9.05 7.27 7.59
CA VAL A 353 7.79 7.96 7.31
C VAL A 353 6.76 7.61 8.38
N THR A 354 6.19 8.63 9.01
CA THR A 354 5.21 8.50 10.08
C THR A 354 3.90 9.14 9.66
N GLY A 355 2.84 8.43 9.31
CA GLY A 355 2.51 7.01 9.38
C GLY A 355 1.64 6.61 8.20
N TRP A 356 1.27 5.33 8.15
CA TRP A 356 0.40 4.82 7.10
C TRP A 356 -1.07 4.93 7.45
N ASN A 357 -1.48 4.33 8.59
CA ASN A 357 -2.88 4.02 8.90
C ASN A 357 -3.26 4.24 10.37
N GLU A 358 -2.86 5.36 10.97
CA GLU A 358 -3.29 5.77 12.33
C GLU A 358 -4.69 6.43 12.30
N TRP A 359 -5.69 5.68 11.84
CA TRP A 359 -7.04 6.23 11.64
C TRP A 359 -7.79 6.59 12.91
N ILE A 360 -7.36 6.08 14.07
CA ILE A 360 -8.07 6.26 15.34
C ILE A 360 -7.20 6.92 16.39
N ALA A 361 -7.81 7.80 17.18
CA ALA A 361 -7.22 8.37 18.38
C ALA A 361 -8.16 8.27 19.56
N VAL A 362 -7.59 8.19 20.77
CA VAL A 362 -8.38 8.17 22.00
C VAL A 362 -8.98 9.54 22.28
N LYS A 363 -10.27 9.55 22.66
CA LYS A 363 -10.96 10.73 23.18
C LYS A 363 -10.61 10.91 24.66
N PHE A 364 -9.87 11.96 24.97
CA PHE A 364 -9.53 12.34 26.34
C PHE A 364 -10.51 13.37 26.91
N TYR A 365 -10.65 13.38 28.25
CA TYR A 365 -11.35 14.39 29.01
C TYR A 365 -10.39 15.19 29.89
N GLU A 366 -10.69 16.45 30.19
CA GLU A 366 -9.81 17.37 30.94
C GLU A 366 -9.50 16.95 32.38
N ASP A 367 -10.42 16.27 33.04
CA ASP A 367 -10.27 15.76 34.42
C ASP A 367 -9.38 14.51 34.50
N ILE A 368 -9.00 13.94 33.37
CA ILE A 368 -7.93 12.95 33.33
C ILE A 368 -6.61 13.71 33.30
N THR A 369 -5.82 13.61 34.38
CA THR A 369 -4.44 14.07 34.42
C THR A 369 -3.59 13.22 33.46
N VAL A 370 -3.81 13.40 32.18
CA VAL A 370 -2.96 12.83 31.16
C VAL A 370 -1.67 13.66 31.18
N THR A 371 -0.59 13.05 31.63
CA THR A 371 0.76 13.58 31.49
C THR A 371 1.17 13.51 30.01
N THR A 372 0.46 14.25 29.16
CA THR A 372 0.78 14.35 27.73
C THR A 372 2.00 15.24 27.48
N GLY A 373 2.58 15.84 28.55
CA GLY A 373 3.61 16.87 28.41
C GLY A 373 3.06 18.21 27.87
N VAL A 374 1.78 18.28 27.55
CA VAL A 374 1.10 19.47 27.07
C VAL A 374 0.62 20.28 28.28
N SER A 375 1.30 21.36 28.58
CA SER A 375 0.94 22.26 29.66
C SER A 375 0.06 23.40 29.15
N GLN A 376 -1.03 23.69 29.90
CA GLN A 376 -1.82 24.91 29.81
C GLN A 376 -2.76 25.04 28.60
N ARG A 377 -3.75 24.16 28.52
CA ARG A 377 -4.93 24.38 27.69
C ARG A 377 -5.78 25.53 28.24
N PRO A 378 -6.44 26.33 27.38
CA PRO A 378 -7.36 27.35 27.85
C PRO A 378 -8.50 26.75 28.68
N ASN A 379 -8.76 27.31 29.86
CA ASN A 379 -9.90 26.91 30.67
C ASN A 379 -11.16 27.58 30.11
N ILE A 380 -11.89 26.88 29.23
CA ILE A 380 -13.09 27.38 28.58
C ILE A 380 -14.25 26.46 28.98
N PRO A 381 -15.37 27.01 29.51
CA PRO A 381 -16.55 26.23 29.78
C PRO A 381 -16.99 25.43 28.55
N ASN A 382 -17.42 24.20 28.75
CA ASN A 382 -17.94 23.31 27.72
C ASN A 382 -16.92 22.89 26.65
N ARG A 383 -15.59 22.92 26.96
CA ARG A 383 -14.52 22.41 26.12
C ARG A 383 -13.74 21.34 26.88
N ARG A 384 -14.36 20.16 27.06
CA ARG A 384 -13.88 19.10 27.94
C ARG A 384 -13.18 17.96 27.20
N VAL A 385 -13.42 17.81 25.90
CA VAL A 385 -12.90 16.71 25.09
C VAL A 385 -11.69 17.17 24.27
N PHE A 386 -10.69 16.30 24.12
CA PHE A 386 -9.55 16.55 23.23
C PHE A 386 -8.96 15.28 22.66
N PHE A 387 -8.24 15.43 21.55
CA PHE A 387 -7.50 14.38 20.84
C PHE A 387 -6.06 14.84 20.61
N VAL A 388 -5.09 13.98 20.94
CA VAL A 388 -3.68 14.34 20.83
C VAL A 388 -3.16 14.11 19.41
N ASP A 389 -3.31 12.89 18.89
CA ASP A 389 -2.57 12.39 17.73
C ASP A 389 -3.25 12.62 16.39
N THR A 390 -4.57 12.56 16.35
CA THR A 390 -5.37 12.84 15.14
C THR A 390 -6.74 13.39 15.53
N VAL A 391 -7.37 14.24 14.69
CA VAL A 391 -8.70 14.78 14.98
C VAL A 391 -9.59 14.93 13.75
N ASN A 392 -9.06 15.34 12.62
CA ASN A 392 -9.76 15.53 11.36
C ASN A 392 -8.78 15.40 10.18
N GLU A 393 -9.25 15.58 8.95
CA GLU A 393 -8.42 15.48 7.76
C GLU A 393 -7.19 16.41 7.80
N GLU A 394 -7.34 17.65 8.23
CA GLU A 394 -6.23 18.63 8.28
C GLU A 394 -5.17 18.24 9.33
N PHE A 395 -5.63 17.79 10.50
CA PHE A 395 -4.78 17.45 11.64
C PHE A 395 -4.80 15.94 11.89
N SER A 396 -4.17 15.21 10.99
CA SER A 396 -3.93 13.77 11.00
C SER A 396 -2.67 13.44 10.21
N ARG A 397 -2.09 12.23 10.41
CA ARG A 397 -0.77 11.89 9.89
C ARG A 397 -0.75 10.80 8.82
N ASP A 398 -1.91 10.30 8.39
CA ASP A 398 -1.99 9.11 7.57
C ASP A 398 -1.80 9.38 6.08
N ILE A 399 -1.22 8.39 5.41
CA ILE A 399 -0.92 8.40 3.97
C ILE A 399 -1.85 7.45 3.22
N GLU A 400 -2.40 6.46 3.92
CA GLU A 400 -3.38 5.53 3.32
C GLU A 400 -4.51 6.31 2.64
N PRO A 401 -4.92 5.93 1.42
CA PRO A 401 -6.00 6.60 0.74
C PRO A 401 -7.30 6.66 1.56
N MET A 402 -7.96 7.80 1.47
CA MET A 402 -9.23 8.01 2.15
C MET A 402 -10.41 8.06 1.17
N LYS A 403 -11.60 7.81 1.69
CA LYS A 403 -12.84 8.00 0.96
C LYS A 403 -13.21 9.47 0.92
N GLY A 404 -13.28 10.05 -0.25
CA GLY A 404 -13.39 11.52 -0.40
C GLY A 404 -12.09 12.24 -0.01
N GLY A 405 -12.18 13.47 0.47
CA GLY A 405 -11.04 14.26 0.95
C GLY A 405 -9.86 14.26 -0.03
N TYR A 406 -8.67 13.97 0.48
CA TYR A 406 -7.45 13.93 -0.35
C TYR A 406 -7.34 12.69 -1.27
N GLY A 407 -8.24 11.70 -1.15
CA GLY A 407 -8.21 10.48 -1.96
C GLY A 407 -6.89 9.72 -1.84
N ASP A 408 -6.20 9.53 -2.96
CA ASP A 408 -4.90 8.84 -3.04
C ASP A 408 -3.68 9.79 -3.18
N ASN A 409 -3.87 11.10 -3.09
CA ASN A 409 -2.82 12.09 -3.36
C ASN A 409 -1.57 11.91 -2.50
N TYR A 410 -1.71 11.56 -1.21
CA TYR A 410 -0.58 11.34 -0.30
C TYR A 410 0.17 10.05 -0.61
N TYR A 411 -0.53 9.01 -1.03
CA TYR A 411 0.08 7.77 -1.48
C TYR A 411 0.94 8.00 -2.74
N LEU A 412 0.42 8.73 -3.72
CA LEU A 412 1.17 9.05 -4.92
C LEU A 412 2.34 10.02 -4.63
N GLN A 413 2.15 10.98 -3.72
CA GLN A 413 3.22 11.86 -3.26
C GLN A 413 4.32 11.09 -2.52
N LEU A 414 3.96 10.06 -1.74
CA LEU A 414 4.93 9.15 -1.10
C LEU A 414 5.78 8.44 -2.15
N ILE A 415 5.16 7.81 -3.15
CA ILE A 415 5.86 7.12 -4.26
C ILE A 415 6.84 8.08 -4.95
N GLU A 416 6.36 9.26 -5.33
CA GLU A 416 7.19 10.26 -6.01
C GLU A 416 8.43 10.65 -5.20
N ASN A 417 8.27 10.87 -3.89
CA ASN A 417 9.38 11.25 -3.03
C ASN A 417 10.34 10.08 -2.75
N ILE A 418 9.84 8.84 -2.62
CA ILE A 418 10.68 7.65 -2.50
C ILE A 418 11.53 7.47 -3.76
N ARG A 419 10.95 7.64 -4.94
CA ARG A 419 11.66 7.57 -6.22
C ARG A 419 12.76 8.62 -6.30
N LYS A 420 12.51 9.87 -5.91
CA LYS A 420 13.51 10.94 -5.86
C LYS A 420 14.63 10.62 -4.86
N TYR A 421 14.30 10.01 -3.74
CA TYR A 421 15.24 9.70 -2.66
C TYR A 421 16.13 8.48 -2.96
N LYS A 422 15.52 7.39 -3.43
CA LYS A 422 16.24 6.13 -3.73
C LYS A 422 16.82 6.10 -5.14
N GLY A 423 16.32 6.95 -6.03
CA GLY A 423 16.53 6.79 -7.46
C GLY A 423 15.71 5.62 -8.01
N LEU A 424 15.71 5.51 -9.31
CA LEU A 424 15.26 4.31 -10.00
C LEU A 424 16.42 3.81 -10.85
N THR A 425 16.52 2.50 -11.05
CA THR A 425 17.25 2.03 -12.21
C THR A 425 16.72 2.87 -13.36
N ASP A 426 17.59 3.36 -14.22
CA ASP A 426 17.17 3.63 -15.58
C ASP A 426 16.59 2.29 -16.03
N GLY A 427 15.33 2.06 -15.60
CA GLY A 427 14.56 0.99 -16.15
C GLY A 427 14.65 1.33 -17.59
N GLU A 428 15.59 0.71 -18.23
CA GLU A 428 15.75 0.84 -19.66
C GLU A 428 14.34 0.81 -20.12
N ASN A 429 13.86 1.97 -20.62
CA ASN A 429 12.53 1.99 -21.21
C ASN A 429 12.44 0.69 -21.92
N VAL A 430 11.66 -0.28 -21.37
CA VAL A 430 11.66 -1.64 -21.85
C VAL A 430 11.36 -1.46 -23.32
N LYS A 431 12.43 -1.53 -24.14
CA LYS A 431 12.29 -1.24 -25.58
C LYS A 431 11.56 -2.42 -26.14
N GLY A 432 10.36 -2.17 -26.62
CA GLY A 432 9.47 -3.19 -27.10
C GLY A 432 10.17 -4.17 -28.01
N GLN A 433 10.11 -5.46 -27.65
CA GLN A 433 10.62 -6.51 -28.51
C GLN A 433 9.83 -6.53 -29.82
N LYS A 434 10.55 -6.57 -30.95
CA LYS A 434 9.94 -6.64 -32.26
C LYS A 434 9.68 -8.08 -32.65
N LEU A 435 8.43 -8.51 -32.55
CA LEU A 435 7.99 -9.87 -32.91
C LEU A 435 6.52 -9.84 -33.35
N THR A 436 6.22 -10.54 -34.45
CA THR A 436 4.83 -10.76 -34.90
C THR A 436 4.22 -11.96 -34.18
N ILE A 437 3.06 -11.78 -33.56
CA ILE A 437 2.29 -12.82 -32.87
C ILE A 437 1.04 -13.16 -33.66
N ASP A 438 0.80 -14.44 -33.91
CA ASP A 438 -0.51 -14.93 -34.30
C ASP A 438 -1.39 -15.17 -33.05
N VAL A 439 -2.28 -14.25 -32.74
CA VAL A 439 -3.16 -14.35 -31.55
C VAL A 439 -4.10 -15.55 -31.57
N ASN A 440 -4.31 -16.21 -32.73
CA ASN A 440 -5.04 -17.48 -32.81
C ASN A 440 -4.12 -18.69 -32.67
N GLY A 441 -2.80 -18.50 -32.78
CA GLY A 441 -1.77 -19.53 -32.64
C GLY A 441 -1.53 -19.93 -31.19
N SER A 442 -0.52 -20.80 -30.97
CA SER A 442 -0.14 -21.24 -29.62
C SER A 442 0.37 -20.10 -28.75
N VAL A 443 0.05 -20.13 -27.47
CA VAL A 443 0.60 -19.18 -26.47
C VAL A 443 2.09 -19.34 -26.27
N SER A 444 2.69 -20.48 -26.66
CA SER A 444 4.14 -20.70 -26.58
C SER A 444 4.99 -19.69 -27.37
N GLN A 445 4.38 -18.96 -28.32
CA GLN A 445 5.05 -17.84 -29.02
C GLN A 445 5.56 -16.76 -28.06
N TRP A 446 4.92 -16.63 -26.89
CA TRP A 446 5.22 -15.62 -25.89
C TRP A 446 6.38 -16.00 -24.94
N GLU A 447 6.89 -17.23 -25.01
CA GLU A 447 8.02 -17.66 -24.16
C GLU A 447 9.30 -16.86 -24.41
N GLN A 448 9.47 -16.35 -25.62
CA GLN A 448 10.62 -15.54 -26.00
C GLN A 448 10.48 -14.04 -25.68
N ILE A 449 9.31 -13.62 -25.20
CA ILE A 449 9.05 -12.22 -24.82
C ILE A 449 9.49 -12.01 -23.39
N THR A 450 10.37 -11.04 -23.17
CA THR A 450 10.89 -10.65 -21.85
C THR A 450 10.27 -9.35 -21.32
N ASP A 451 9.61 -8.58 -22.18
CA ASP A 451 8.86 -7.37 -21.79
C ASP A 451 7.60 -7.78 -21.05
N SER A 452 7.67 -7.72 -19.74
CA SER A 452 6.64 -8.26 -18.85
C SER A 452 6.45 -7.39 -17.63
N PHE A 453 5.20 -7.29 -17.20
CA PHE A 453 4.80 -6.72 -15.92
C PHE A 453 4.07 -7.78 -15.10
N ARG A 454 4.62 -8.10 -13.96
CA ARG A 454 4.02 -9.03 -13.00
C ARG A 454 3.04 -8.30 -12.10
N ASP A 455 1.94 -8.97 -11.81
CA ASP A 455 1.01 -8.57 -10.80
C ASP A 455 0.98 -9.55 -9.64
N PHE A 456 0.40 -9.14 -8.50
CA PHE A 456 0.26 -9.98 -7.33
C PHE A 456 -0.82 -11.02 -7.57
N THR A 457 -0.54 -12.28 -7.30
CA THR A 457 -1.56 -13.33 -7.42
C THR A 457 -2.15 -13.71 -6.07
N GLY A 458 -3.48 -13.85 -6.05
CA GLY A 458 -4.27 -14.09 -4.86
C GLY A 458 -4.42 -12.86 -3.97
N ASP A 459 -4.41 -11.70 -4.57
CA ASP A 459 -4.82 -10.41 -4.01
C ASP A 459 -6.27 -10.10 -4.40
N ALA A 460 -6.74 -10.53 -5.57
CA ALA A 460 -8.15 -10.52 -5.95
C ALA A 460 -8.93 -11.59 -5.15
N ILE A 461 -9.20 -11.32 -3.88
CA ILE A 461 -9.90 -12.22 -2.95
C ILE A 461 -11.28 -11.68 -2.56
N GLU A 462 -12.19 -12.57 -2.22
CA GLU A 462 -13.49 -12.20 -1.64
C GLU A 462 -13.28 -11.50 -0.30
N ARG A 463 -14.01 -10.41 -0.08
CA ARG A 463 -14.08 -9.75 1.21
C ARG A 463 -15.38 -10.10 1.92
N ASN A 464 -15.27 -10.59 3.14
CA ASN A 464 -16.38 -10.75 4.07
C ASN A 464 -15.83 -10.64 5.49
N PHE A 465 -15.67 -9.40 5.98
CA PHE A 465 -15.04 -9.16 7.26
C PHE A 465 -15.72 -8.02 8.01
N ASN A 466 -15.86 -8.17 9.34
CA ASN A 466 -16.46 -7.16 10.19
C ASN A 466 -15.59 -5.89 10.25
N ASN A 467 -16.25 -4.74 10.35
CA ASN A 467 -15.58 -3.49 10.67
C ASN A 467 -14.88 -3.55 12.04
N SER A 468 -14.11 -2.54 12.39
CA SER A 468 -13.34 -2.47 13.64
C SER A 468 -14.18 -2.56 14.90
N ALA A 469 -15.43 -2.12 14.87
CA ALA A 469 -16.40 -2.21 15.99
C ALA A 469 -17.20 -3.52 16.02
N GLY A 470 -17.15 -4.33 14.95
CA GLY A 470 -17.93 -5.57 14.83
C GLY A 470 -19.41 -5.37 14.62
N THR A 471 -19.84 -4.19 14.17
CA THR A 471 -21.27 -3.81 14.05
C THR A 471 -21.89 -4.18 12.70
N TYR A 472 -21.10 -4.26 11.65
CA TYR A 472 -21.47 -4.74 10.31
C TYR A 472 -20.25 -5.30 9.57
N ALA A 473 -20.50 -6.09 8.55
CA ALA A 473 -19.45 -6.63 7.69
C ALA A 473 -19.32 -5.83 6.39
N TYR A 474 -18.08 -5.65 5.94
CA TYR A 474 -17.77 -5.30 4.56
C TYR A 474 -17.77 -6.57 3.71
N THR A 475 -18.43 -6.51 2.57
CA THR A 475 -18.50 -7.62 1.62
C THR A 475 -18.13 -7.14 0.23
N ASP A 476 -17.28 -7.91 -0.45
CA ASP A 476 -16.98 -7.76 -1.86
C ASP A 476 -16.76 -9.14 -2.46
N ASN A 477 -17.45 -9.43 -3.56
CA ASN A 477 -17.35 -10.68 -4.32
C ASN A 477 -17.09 -10.43 -5.80
N SER A 478 -16.48 -9.30 -6.09
CA SER A 478 -16.07 -8.93 -7.44
C SER A 478 -14.81 -9.64 -7.92
N ASN A 479 -14.15 -10.39 -7.05
CA ASN A 479 -12.94 -11.16 -7.30
C ASN A 479 -13.16 -12.22 -8.39
N ARG A 480 -12.74 -11.90 -9.62
CA ARG A 480 -12.81 -12.76 -10.79
C ARG A 480 -11.53 -12.56 -11.59
N ASN A 481 -11.01 -13.60 -12.25
CA ASN A 481 -9.86 -13.49 -13.16
C ASN A 481 -8.63 -12.78 -12.54
N ASP A 482 -8.09 -13.32 -11.45
CA ASP A 482 -6.88 -12.86 -10.76
C ASP A 482 -5.71 -12.73 -11.75
N ILE A 483 -5.30 -11.50 -12.07
CA ILE A 483 -4.31 -11.15 -13.09
C ILE A 483 -2.91 -11.45 -12.56
N ALA A 484 -2.08 -12.12 -13.34
CA ALA A 484 -0.76 -12.56 -12.91
C ALA A 484 0.40 -11.88 -13.66
N GLU A 485 0.20 -11.65 -14.97
CA GLU A 485 1.28 -11.09 -15.81
C GLU A 485 0.69 -10.47 -17.08
N ILE A 486 1.32 -9.38 -17.52
CA ILE A 486 1.07 -8.73 -18.81
C ILE A 486 2.38 -8.78 -19.60
N ARG A 487 2.40 -9.43 -20.79
CA ARG A 487 3.53 -9.39 -21.73
C ARG A 487 3.20 -8.55 -22.95
N LEU A 488 4.18 -7.84 -23.46
CA LEU A 488 4.02 -6.93 -24.59
C LEU A 488 5.14 -7.14 -25.63
N CYS A 489 4.75 -7.07 -26.90
CA CYS A 489 5.67 -6.93 -28.01
C CYS A 489 4.98 -6.18 -29.17
N HIS A 490 5.70 -5.88 -30.23
CA HIS A 490 5.15 -5.21 -31.39
C HIS A 490 5.80 -5.68 -32.70
N ASP A 491 5.12 -5.41 -33.80
CA ASP A 491 5.74 -5.43 -35.13
C ASP A 491 5.54 -4.09 -35.83
N ASP A 492 5.67 -4.03 -37.15
CA ASP A 492 5.50 -2.78 -37.90
C ASP A 492 4.04 -2.29 -37.91
N GLU A 493 3.07 -3.18 -37.70
CA GLU A 493 1.64 -2.88 -37.85
C GLU A 493 0.89 -2.88 -36.51
N ASN A 494 1.27 -3.75 -35.58
CA ASN A 494 0.50 -4.02 -34.37
C ASN A 494 1.32 -3.91 -33.09
N VAL A 495 0.62 -3.62 -32.00
CA VAL A 495 1.00 -3.92 -30.62
C VAL A 495 0.31 -5.22 -30.22
N TYR A 496 1.04 -6.13 -29.66
CA TYR A 496 0.53 -7.40 -29.12
C TYR A 496 0.59 -7.39 -27.62
N VAL A 497 -0.48 -7.87 -26.99
CA VAL A 497 -0.59 -7.97 -25.52
C VAL A 497 -1.07 -9.36 -25.17
N LEU A 498 -0.37 -10.01 -24.25
CA LEU A 498 -0.80 -11.22 -23.55
C LEU A 498 -1.11 -10.83 -22.11
N VAL A 499 -2.26 -11.26 -21.61
CA VAL A 499 -2.56 -11.22 -20.17
C VAL A 499 -2.74 -12.64 -19.67
N SER A 500 -2.02 -12.98 -18.60
CA SER A 500 -2.15 -14.25 -17.90
C SER A 500 -2.90 -14.04 -16.59
N THR A 501 -3.78 -14.96 -16.22
CA THR A 501 -4.46 -15.00 -14.93
C THR A 501 -3.96 -16.20 -14.11
N LEU A 502 -4.23 -16.20 -12.79
CA LEU A 502 -3.87 -17.31 -11.92
C LEU A 502 -4.60 -18.60 -12.34
N ASP A 503 -5.90 -18.51 -12.55
CA ASP A 503 -6.78 -19.60 -12.96
C ASP A 503 -7.32 -19.37 -14.39
N LYS A 504 -8.09 -20.34 -14.91
CA LYS A 504 -8.77 -20.22 -16.20
C LYS A 504 -9.66 -18.99 -16.24
N ILE A 505 -9.49 -18.15 -17.27
CA ILE A 505 -10.33 -16.97 -17.51
C ILE A 505 -11.79 -17.40 -17.63
N THR A 506 -12.68 -16.70 -16.93
CA THR A 506 -14.13 -16.93 -17.00
C THR A 506 -14.67 -16.68 -18.41
N GLU A 507 -15.76 -17.34 -18.76
CA GLU A 507 -16.40 -17.10 -20.06
C GLU A 507 -17.03 -15.70 -20.09
N TYR A 508 -16.91 -15.02 -21.25
CA TYR A 508 -17.55 -13.74 -21.45
C TYR A 508 -19.07 -13.87 -21.45
N ASN A 509 -19.73 -13.09 -20.62
CA ASN A 509 -21.19 -12.93 -20.65
C ASN A 509 -21.58 -11.72 -21.48
N ALA A 510 -22.49 -11.92 -22.45
CA ALA A 510 -22.92 -10.84 -23.32
C ALA A 510 -23.42 -9.61 -22.54
N GLY A 511 -22.83 -8.45 -22.83
CA GLY A 511 -23.13 -7.19 -22.15
C GLY A 511 -22.26 -6.89 -20.91
N ASP A 512 -21.40 -7.78 -20.49
CA ASP A 512 -20.41 -7.54 -19.44
C ASP A 512 -19.26 -6.68 -19.98
N LYS A 513 -19.34 -5.37 -19.76
CA LYS A 513 -18.33 -4.41 -20.21
C LYS A 513 -17.11 -4.35 -19.30
N GLY A 514 -17.11 -5.04 -18.18
CA GLY A 514 -16.01 -5.09 -17.22
C GLY A 514 -15.12 -6.33 -17.32
N TRP A 515 -15.32 -7.20 -18.31
CA TRP A 515 -14.58 -8.44 -18.45
C TRP A 515 -13.24 -8.24 -19.16
N MET A 516 -12.14 -8.47 -18.45
CA MET A 516 -10.74 -8.45 -18.94
C MET A 516 -10.45 -7.25 -19.85
N ASN A 517 -10.70 -6.04 -19.35
CA ASN A 517 -10.47 -4.80 -20.10
C ASN A 517 -8.99 -4.43 -20.11
N LEU A 518 -8.51 -3.97 -21.26
CA LEU A 518 -7.18 -3.38 -21.42
C LEU A 518 -7.34 -1.87 -21.67
N LEU A 519 -6.82 -1.04 -20.76
CA LEU A 519 -6.77 0.41 -20.89
C LEU A 519 -5.39 0.81 -21.42
N ILE A 520 -5.38 1.70 -22.42
CA ILE A 520 -4.15 2.17 -23.07
C ILE A 520 -4.15 3.70 -23.08
N GLY A 521 -3.08 4.28 -22.50
CA GLY A 521 -2.76 5.70 -22.63
C GLY A 521 -1.57 5.90 -23.57
N VAL A 522 -1.58 6.94 -24.36
CA VAL A 522 -0.47 7.33 -25.25
C VAL A 522 0.24 8.52 -24.65
N ASP A 523 1.51 8.37 -24.29
CA ASP A 523 2.27 9.45 -23.67
C ASP A 523 2.41 10.66 -24.62
N GLY A 524 2.21 11.85 -24.09
CA GLY A 524 2.23 13.08 -24.86
C GLY A 524 0.99 13.31 -25.76
N SER A 525 0.00 12.40 -25.78
CA SER A 525 -1.25 12.61 -26.51
C SER A 525 -2.02 13.81 -25.95
N LYS A 526 -2.62 14.59 -26.86
CA LYS A 526 -3.55 15.68 -26.54
C LYS A 526 -5.01 15.26 -26.64
N ASP A 527 -5.25 14.01 -27.00
CA ASP A 527 -6.59 13.46 -27.07
C ASP A 527 -7.22 13.36 -25.68
N LYS A 528 -8.53 13.37 -25.64
CA LYS A 528 -9.29 13.16 -24.41
C LYS A 528 -8.97 11.80 -23.82
N SER A 529 -9.03 11.71 -22.52
CA SER A 529 -8.70 10.50 -21.77
C SER A 529 -9.58 10.34 -20.52
N PHE A 530 -9.67 9.12 -20.05
CA PHE A 530 -10.08 8.79 -18.69
C PHE A 530 -8.81 8.51 -17.89
N GLU A 531 -8.49 9.32 -16.89
CA GLU A 531 -7.32 9.15 -16.01
C GLU A 531 -5.97 8.92 -16.76
N GLY A 532 -5.85 9.52 -17.95
CA GLY A 532 -4.68 9.38 -18.82
C GLY A 532 -4.75 8.20 -19.80
N TYR A 533 -5.83 7.42 -19.80
CA TYR A 533 -6.09 6.37 -20.80
C TYR A 533 -6.94 6.91 -21.94
N ASN A 534 -6.40 6.87 -23.15
CA ASN A 534 -7.07 7.33 -24.37
C ASN A 534 -7.99 6.25 -24.96
N PHE A 535 -7.68 4.97 -24.70
CA PHE A 535 -8.39 3.83 -25.28
C PHE A 535 -8.75 2.78 -24.23
N VAL A 536 -9.84 2.07 -24.50
CA VAL A 536 -10.21 0.83 -23.83
C VAL A 536 -10.48 -0.25 -24.87
N VAL A 537 -9.96 -1.44 -24.63
CA VAL A 537 -10.12 -2.64 -25.46
C VAL A 537 -10.91 -3.68 -24.69
N ASN A 538 -11.69 -4.50 -25.42
CA ASN A 538 -12.39 -5.68 -24.92
C ASN A 538 -13.70 -5.42 -24.17
N ARG A 539 -14.40 -4.33 -24.48
CA ARG A 539 -15.74 -4.10 -23.90
C ARG A 539 -16.88 -4.81 -24.63
N ASN A 540 -16.66 -5.25 -25.87
CA ASN A 540 -17.68 -5.91 -26.71
C ASN A 540 -17.06 -7.07 -27.52
N PRO A 541 -16.66 -8.18 -26.87
CA PRO A 541 -16.15 -9.37 -27.57
C PRO A 541 -17.22 -10.02 -28.47
N SER A 542 -16.80 -10.43 -29.67
CA SER A 542 -17.64 -11.16 -30.61
C SER A 542 -16.81 -12.07 -31.52
N GLY A 543 -16.96 -13.37 -31.41
CA GLY A 543 -16.15 -14.34 -32.14
C GLY A 543 -14.67 -14.22 -31.79
N ASN A 544 -13.82 -13.90 -32.78
CA ASN A 544 -12.39 -13.68 -32.61
C ASN A 544 -11.99 -12.18 -32.71
N MET A 545 -12.98 -11.30 -32.61
CA MET A 545 -12.82 -9.85 -32.67
C MET A 545 -13.40 -9.22 -31.40
N THR A 546 -12.83 -8.08 -30.99
CA THR A 546 -13.37 -7.28 -29.89
C THR A 546 -13.24 -5.80 -30.18
N SER A 547 -14.02 -4.95 -29.48
CA SER A 547 -13.99 -3.50 -29.68
C SER A 547 -12.68 -2.87 -29.19
N ILE A 548 -12.23 -1.84 -29.90
CA ILE A 548 -11.38 -0.77 -29.38
C ILE A 548 -12.17 0.53 -29.40
N GLU A 549 -12.19 1.20 -28.25
CA GLU A 549 -12.99 2.40 -28.04
C GLU A 549 -12.08 3.55 -27.60
N GLN A 550 -12.27 4.76 -28.14
CA GLN A 550 -11.52 5.98 -27.80
C GLN A 550 -12.32 6.82 -26.81
N SER A 551 -11.64 7.38 -25.81
CA SER A 551 -12.24 8.26 -24.82
C SER A 551 -12.77 9.57 -25.45
N LEU A 552 -13.96 9.96 -25.01
CA LEU A 552 -14.57 11.27 -25.31
C LEU A 552 -14.36 12.28 -24.16
N GLY A 553 -13.60 11.89 -23.13
CA GLY A 553 -13.39 12.59 -21.86
C GLY A 553 -14.11 11.90 -20.71
N GLY A 554 -13.43 11.74 -19.59
CA GLY A 554 -13.89 10.86 -18.52
C GLY A 554 -14.12 9.44 -19.01
N TYR A 555 -15.00 8.69 -18.37
CA TYR A 555 -15.31 7.28 -18.74
C TYR A 555 -16.33 7.15 -19.89
N ALA A 556 -16.44 8.16 -20.73
CA ALA A 556 -17.24 8.11 -21.96
C ALA A 556 -16.36 7.66 -23.14
N PHE A 557 -16.74 6.56 -23.81
CA PHE A 557 -15.96 5.98 -24.89
C PHE A 557 -16.81 5.78 -26.15
N LYS A 558 -16.17 5.88 -27.31
CA LYS A 558 -16.76 5.65 -28.64
C LYS A 558 -15.99 4.56 -29.37
N ASN A 559 -16.68 3.57 -29.89
CA ASN A 559 -16.09 2.54 -30.74
C ASN A 559 -15.47 3.18 -31.99
N ILE A 560 -14.19 2.86 -32.24
CA ILE A 560 -13.41 3.32 -33.39
C ILE A 560 -12.96 2.17 -34.29
N GLY A 561 -13.23 0.91 -33.90
CA GLY A 561 -12.86 -0.26 -34.69
C GLY A 561 -12.89 -1.54 -33.87
N GLU A 562 -12.37 -2.58 -34.50
CA GLU A 562 -12.25 -3.91 -33.90
C GLU A 562 -10.80 -4.38 -33.96
N VAL A 563 -10.39 -5.19 -32.97
CA VAL A 563 -9.07 -5.82 -32.85
C VAL A 563 -9.22 -7.33 -32.73
N LYS A 564 -8.25 -8.06 -33.24
CA LYS A 564 -8.22 -9.52 -33.06
C LYS A 564 -7.89 -9.87 -31.60
N TYR A 565 -8.59 -10.85 -31.07
CA TYR A 565 -8.29 -11.42 -29.75
C TYR A 565 -8.57 -12.91 -29.71
N SER A 566 -7.98 -13.59 -28.73
CA SER A 566 -8.33 -14.98 -28.40
C SER A 566 -8.16 -15.24 -26.91
N VAL A 567 -8.95 -16.19 -26.39
CA VAL A 567 -8.83 -16.72 -25.02
C VAL A 567 -8.47 -18.18 -25.08
N LYS A 568 -7.41 -18.57 -24.34
CA LYS A 568 -6.94 -19.95 -24.25
C LYS A 568 -6.58 -20.28 -22.80
N GLY A 569 -7.48 -21.01 -22.12
CA GLY A 569 -7.28 -21.34 -20.72
C GLY A 569 -7.17 -20.10 -19.85
N LYS A 570 -5.99 -19.85 -19.27
CA LYS A 570 -5.69 -18.71 -18.43
C LYS A 570 -5.06 -17.52 -19.17
N TYR A 571 -5.11 -17.51 -20.49
CA TYR A 571 -4.47 -16.48 -21.33
C TYR A 571 -5.48 -15.80 -22.21
N ILE A 572 -5.40 -14.47 -22.26
CA ILE A 572 -6.07 -13.65 -23.29
C ILE A 572 -5.01 -12.88 -24.10
N GLN A 573 -5.15 -12.89 -25.42
CA GLN A 573 -4.21 -12.26 -26.35
C GLN A 573 -4.91 -11.24 -27.22
N PHE A 574 -4.24 -10.12 -27.49
CA PHE A 574 -4.73 -9.05 -28.35
C PHE A 574 -3.71 -8.69 -29.43
N ALA A 575 -4.18 -8.38 -30.65
CA ALA A 575 -3.40 -7.72 -31.71
C ALA A 575 -4.04 -6.38 -32.03
N ILE A 576 -3.40 -5.29 -31.64
CA ILE A 576 -3.96 -3.94 -31.68
C ILE A 576 -3.25 -3.15 -32.78
N PRO A 577 -3.91 -2.79 -33.89
CA PRO A 577 -3.28 -2.01 -34.94
C PRO A 577 -2.79 -0.65 -34.47
N LYS A 578 -1.48 -0.35 -34.64
CA LYS A 578 -0.86 0.94 -34.30
C LYS A 578 -1.62 2.13 -34.90
N LYS A 579 -2.18 1.95 -36.13
CA LYS A 579 -2.99 2.98 -36.79
C LYS A 579 -4.26 3.39 -36.02
N LEU A 580 -4.85 2.45 -35.22
CA LEU A 580 -6.04 2.76 -34.41
C LEU A 580 -5.65 3.54 -33.16
N LEU A 581 -4.42 3.33 -32.64
CA LEU A 581 -3.85 4.08 -31.54
C LEU A 581 -3.25 5.43 -31.99
N GLY A 582 -3.10 5.65 -33.31
CA GLY A 582 -2.45 6.84 -33.84
C GLY A 582 -0.97 6.95 -33.54
N ILE A 583 -0.26 5.82 -33.39
CA ILE A 583 1.14 5.76 -32.92
C ILE A 583 2.09 5.19 -33.97
N THR A 584 3.36 5.54 -33.79
CA THR A 584 4.53 4.98 -34.49
C THR A 584 5.56 4.51 -33.48
N ASP A 585 6.65 3.88 -33.93
CA ASP A 585 7.76 3.49 -33.06
C ASP A 585 8.36 4.72 -32.32
N GLY A 586 8.86 4.51 -31.10
CA GLY A 586 9.40 5.55 -30.25
C GLY A 586 8.41 6.23 -29.31
N VAL A 587 7.19 5.72 -29.22
CA VAL A 587 6.15 6.23 -28.31
C VAL A 587 6.07 5.37 -27.05
N SER A 588 5.89 6.00 -25.89
CA SER A 588 5.57 5.30 -24.65
C SER A 588 4.06 5.16 -24.46
N LEU A 589 3.65 3.99 -23.99
CA LEU A 589 2.27 3.67 -23.65
C LEU A 589 2.12 3.50 -22.13
N LYS A 590 0.97 3.91 -21.61
CA LYS A 590 0.49 3.53 -20.28
C LYS A 590 -0.44 2.34 -20.44
N ILE A 591 -0.20 1.30 -19.68
CA ILE A 591 -0.93 0.03 -19.76
C ILE A 591 -1.55 -0.28 -18.41
N LYS A 592 -2.81 -0.67 -18.42
CA LYS A 592 -3.55 -1.23 -17.29
C LYS A 592 -4.49 -2.30 -17.78
N VAL A 593 -4.54 -3.40 -17.04
CA VAL A 593 -5.55 -4.45 -17.23
C VAL A 593 -6.48 -4.47 -16.03
N THR A 594 -7.77 -4.67 -16.26
CA THR A 594 -8.76 -4.73 -15.18
C THR A 594 -9.81 -5.80 -15.47
N ASP A 595 -10.30 -6.42 -14.40
CA ASP A 595 -11.46 -7.29 -14.47
C ASP A 595 -12.47 -6.97 -13.37
N ASN A 596 -13.74 -6.88 -13.74
CA ASN A 596 -14.89 -6.80 -12.84
C ASN A 596 -14.90 -5.61 -11.86
N ILE A 597 -14.34 -4.46 -12.26
CA ILE A 597 -14.44 -3.20 -11.49
C ILE A 597 -15.91 -2.79 -11.41
N THR A 598 -16.42 -2.57 -10.20
CA THR A 598 -17.86 -2.31 -9.96
C THR A 598 -18.27 -0.89 -10.34
N LYS A 599 -17.37 0.09 -10.17
CA LYS A 599 -17.55 1.49 -10.58
C LYS A 599 -16.42 1.91 -11.50
N PRO A 600 -16.45 1.48 -12.78
CA PRO A 600 -15.32 1.67 -13.68
C PRO A 600 -15.09 3.13 -14.10
N ASP A 601 -16.01 4.03 -13.80
CA ASP A 601 -15.91 5.48 -13.99
C ASP A 601 -15.28 6.23 -12.79
N ASP A 602 -15.04 5.53 -11.68
CA ASP A 602 -14.35 6.03 -10.49
C ASP A 602 -13.00 5.32 -10.34
N ILE A 603 -11.90 6.04 -10.58
CA ILE A 603 -10.55 5.47 -10.46
C ILE A 603 -10.22 4.98 -9.05
N MET A 604 -10.89 5.50 -8.03
CA MET A 604 -10.70 5.04 -6.65
C MET A 604 -11.28 3.64 -6.43
N ASP A 605 -12.25 3.22 -7.25
CA ASP A 605 -12.80 1.86 -7.18
C ASP A 605 -11.83 0.78 -7.69
N TYR A 606 -10.80 1.18 -8.46
CA TYR A 606 -9.70 0.30 -8.90
C TYR A 606 -8.75 -0.12 -7.76
N TYR A 607 -8.90 0.45 -6.57
CA TYR A 607 -8.31 -0.03 -5.33
C TYR A 607 -9.23 -1.00 -4.58
N VAL A 608 -10.56 -0.92 -4.84
CA VAL A 608 -11.59 -1.46 -3.94
C VAL A 608 -12.26 -2.71 -4.50
N SER A 609 -12.51 -2.79 -5.81
CA SER A 609 -13.28 -3.90 -6.40
C SER A 609 -12.56 -4.53 -7.58
N GLY A 610 -12.97 -5.74 -7.92
CA GLY A 610 -12.40 -6.49 -9.04
C GLY A 610 -10.91 -6.78 -8.87
N ASP A 611 -10.24 -6.84 -10.00
CA ASP A 611 -8.79 -6.91 -10.10
C ASP A 611 -8.25 -5.83 -11.05
N SER A 612 -7.08 -5.26 -10.73
CA SER A 612 -6.50 -4.13 -11.46
C SER A 612 -4.98 -4.18 -11.44
N ALA A 613 -4.37 -4.49 -12.57
CA ALA A 613 -2.93 -4.59 -12.79
C ALA A 613 -2.37 -3.38 -13.56
N PRO A 614 -1.65 -2.44 -12.89
CA PRO A 614 -1.40 -2.34 -11.44
C PRO A 614 -2.60 -1.71 -10.71
N ILE A 615 -2.61 -1.86 -9.37
CA ILE A 615 -3.67 -1.37 -8.49
C ILE A 615 -3.95 0.13 -8.63
N GLY A 616 -5.21 0.51 -8.50
CA GLY A 616 -5.66 1.88 -8.35
C GLY A 616 -5.30 2.79 -9.52
N ARG A 617 -4.76 3.97 -9.22
CA ARG A 617 -4.39 4.98 -10.23
C ARG A 617 -3.07 4.70 -10.94
N LEU A 618 -2.28 3.73 -10.48
CA LEU A 618 -1.00 3.37 -11.10
C LEU A 618 -1.20 2.81 -12.52
N SER A 619 -0.23 2.99 -13.39
CA SER A 619 -0.14 2.42 -14.72
C SER A 619 1.25 1.85 -14.93
N TYR A 620 1.39 0.77 -15.73
CA TYR A 620 2.69 0.39 -16.26
C TYR A 620 3.04 1.25 -17.47
N THR A 621 4.31 1.61 -17.62
CA THR A 621 4.83 2.30 -18.81
C THR A 621 5.65 1.36 -19.67
N TRP A 622 5.40 1.35 -20.96
CA TRP A 622 6.11 0.53 -21.94
C TRP A 622 6.38 1.34 -23.20
N SER A 623 7.61 1.26 -23.74
CA SER A 623 8.03 2.04 -24.90
C SER A 623 8.19 1.13 -26.11
N ILE A 624 7.68 1.58 -27.28
CA ILE A 624 7.72 0.86 -28.54
C ILE A 624 8.99 1.25 -29.29
#